data_8f1232a1bd6cfb8acdd54b331f198f67
#
_entry.id   8f1232a1bd6cfb8acdd54b331f198f67
#
_cell.length_a   1.000
_cell.length_b   1.000
_cell.length_c   1.000
_cell.angle_alpha   90.00
_cell.angle_beta   90.00
_cell.angle_gamma   90.00
#
_symmetry.space_group_name_H-M   'P 1'
#
loop_
_entity.id
_entity.type
_entity.pdbx_description
1 polymer ?
#
loop_
_entity_poly.entity_id
_entity_poly.type
_entity_poly.pdbx_seq_one_letter_code
_entity_poly.pdbx_strand_id
1 'polypeptide(L)'
;MLNRISTRPPYTLGFLYQKLDELIGPGEWKVTVDYPNYTLYIESAAQNQNYATELAFTINRIKPAHIVWVNAPFVRTGLLLSEIISSAQRIYNYKLGAWELGRLPFATDGPEGVIKMPETPSIQQALLAGVANFVSGDVASARVNGTVAITGLTKTVEGSELTVTYTIMPSQATEITALELLDAEGNILTSSTVYIPVTTNVVLKHIIPVAEGVVSNG
;
A
#
# COMPACT_ATOMS: atom_id res chain seq x y z
N MET A 1 -31.67 -21.39 -42.35
CA MET A 1 -30.29 -21.46 -41.82
C MET A 1 -30.01 -20.10 -41.14
N LEU A 2 -30.09 -20.05 -39.83
CA LEU A 2 -29.74 -18.82 -39.06
C LEU A 2 -28.22 -18.81 -38.95
N ASN A 3 -27.58 -17.91 -39.71
CA ASN A 3 -26.18 -17.54 -39.51
C ASN A 3 -26.02 -17.00 -38.08
N ARG A 4 -25.59 -17.83 -37.15
CA ARG A 4 -25.03 -17.38 -35.89
C ARG A 4 -23.69 -16.76 -36.22
N ILE A 5 -23.69 -15.48 -36.58
CA ILE A 5 -22.51 -14.64 -36.54
C ILE A 5 -22.16 -14.51 -35.06
N SER A 6 -21.33 -15.40 -34.59
CA SER A 6 -20.65 -15.26 -33.30
C SER A 6 -19.64 -14.12 -33.48
N THR A 7 -20.09 -12.90 -33.40
CA THR A 7 -19.23 -11.73 -33.35
C THR A 7 -18.47 -11.80 -32.02
N ARG A 8 -17.28 -12.42 -32.06
CA ARG A 8 -16.29 -12.19 -31.01
C ARG A 8 -15.95 -10.70 -31.09
N PRO A 9 -16.13 -9.95 -30.00
CA PRO A 9 -15.71 -8.55 -30.04
C PRO A 9 -14.24 -8.49 -30.43
N PRO A 10 -13.85 -7.54 -31.31
CA PRO A 10 -12.47 -7.42 -31.75
C PRO A 10 -11.60 -7.14 -30.53
N TYR A 11 -10.51 -7.90 -30.36
CA TYR A 11 -9.51 -7.58 -29.35
C TYR A 11 -8.82 -6.28 -29.75
N THR A 12 -9.20 -5.22 -29.08
CA THR A 12 -8.50 -3.93 -29.13
C THR A 12 -8.27 -3.46 -27.70
N LEU A 13 -7.16 -2.78 -27.45
CA LEU A 13 -6.89 -2.18 -26.13
C LEU A 13 -8.03 -1.24 -25.71
N GLY A 14 -8.61 -0.50 -26.67
CA GLY A 14 -9.75 0.38 -26.39
C GLY A 14 -10.98 -0.37 -25.88
N PHE A 15 -11.31 -1.54 -26.44
CA PHE A 15 -12.40 -2.36 -25.95
C PHE A 15 -12.09 -2.94 -24.56
N LEU A 16 -10.84 -3.34 -24.31
CA LEU A 16 -10.40 -3.79 -22.98
C LEU A 16 -10.55 -2.66 -21.96
N TYR A 17 -10.10 -1.45 -22.28
CA TYR A 17 -10.22 -0.29 -21.40
C TYR A 17 -11.68 0.03 -21.06
N GLN A 18 -12.55 0.03 -22.06
CA GLN A 18 -13.99 0.21 -21.81
C GLN A 18 -14.55 -0.85 -20.86
N LYS A 19 -14.14 -2.10 -21.01
CA LYS A 19 -14.59 -3.19 -20.12
C LYS A 19 -14.03 -3.05 -18.69
N LEU A 20 -12.81 -2.58 -18.56
CA LEU A 20 -12.22 -2.28 -17.24
C LEU A 20 -12.93 -1.10 -16.57
N ASP A 21 -13.27 -0.06 -17.31
CA ASP A 21 -14.07 1.06 -16.79
C ASP A 21 -15.47 0.63 -16.34
N GLU A 22 -16.11 -0.30 -17.06
CA GLU A 22 -17.43 -0.84 -16.69
C GLU A 22 -17.36 -1.72 -15.43
N LEU A 23 -16.28 -2.51 -15.25
CA LEU A 23 -16.15 -3.47 -14.16
C LEU A 23 -15.54 -2.88 -12.89
N ILE A 24 -14.56 -2.00 -13.04
CA ILE A 24 -13.72 -1.50 -11.94
C ILE A 24 -14.04 -0.04 -11.65
N GLY A 25 -14.26 0.73 -12.70
CA GLY A 25 -14.42 2.17 -12.64
C GLY A 25 -13.27 2.92 -13.32
N PRO A 26 -13.55 4.10 -13.86
CA PRO A 26 -12.56 4.88 -14.59
C PRO A 26 -11.44 5.37 -13.66
N GLY A 27 -10.19 5.11 -14.06
CA GLY A 27 -9.00 5.53 -13.31
C GLY A 27 -8.56 4.62 -12.16
N GLU A 28 -9.34 3.56 -11.83
CA GLU A 28 -9.03 2.61 -10.75
C GLU A 28 -8.19 1.41 -11.20
N TRP A 29 -7.75 1.41 -12.43
CA TRP A 29 -6.96 0.34 -13.04
C TRP A 29 -5.83 0.89 -13.91
N LYS A 30 -4.82 0.04 -14.14
CA LYS A 30 -3.74 0.30 -15.08
C LYS A 30 -3.43 -0.96 -15.88
N VAL A 31 -3.23 -0.78 -17.19
CA VAL A 31 -2.84 -1.86 -18.09
C VAL A 31 -1.43 -1.60 -18.62
N THR A 32 -0.57 -2.60 -18.46
CA THR A 32 0.79 -2.59 -19.01
C THR A 32 0.95 -3.79 -19.95
N VAL A 33 1.45 -3.55 -21.17
CA VAL A 33 1.68 -4.57 -22.19
C VAL A 33 3.18 -4.81 -22.34
N ASP A 34 3.60 -6.03 -22.09
CA ASP A 34 4.97 -6.49 -22.38
C ASP A 34 4.96 -7.22 -23.73
N TYR A 35 5.29 -6.50 -24.79
CA TYR A 35 5.27 -7.02 -26.15
C TYR A 35 6.28 -8.16 -26.37
N PRO A 36 7.54 -8.06 -25.91
CA PRO A 36 8.53 -9.14 -26.06
C PRO A 36 8.06 -10.48 -25.47
N ASN A 37 7.38 -10.46 -24.35
CA ASN A 37 6.92 -11.66 -23.63
C ASN A 37 5.44 -11.99 -23.85
N TYR A 38 4.75 -11.26 -24.74
CA TYR A 38 3.32 -11.42 -25.00
C TYR A 38 2.46 -11.41 -23.74
N THR A 39 2.84 -10.58 -22.75
CA THR A 39 2.18 -10.55 -21.44
C THR A 39 1.44 -9.23 -21.22
N LEU A 40 0.22 -9.34 -20.69
CA LEU A 40 -0.66 -8.24 -20.34
C LEU A 40 -0.81 -8.20 -18.83
N TYR A 41 -0.34 -7.14 -18.18
CA TYR A 41 -0.53 -6.91 -16.75
C TYR A 41 -1.72 -5.97 -16.53
N ILE A 42 -2.63 -6.37 -15.64
CA ILE A 42 -3.77 -5.55 -15.21
C ILE A 42 -3.63 -5.30 -13.73
N GLU A 43 -3.40 -4.03 -13.37
CA GLU A 43 -3.24 -3.56 -12.01
C GLU A 43 -4.54 -2.91 -11.53
N SER A 44 -5.00 -3.24 -10.32
CA SER A 44 -6.17 -2.63 -9.67
C SER A 44 -6.08 -2.77 -8.16
N ALA A 45 -6.83 -1.96 -7.41
CA ALA A 45 -6.82 -2.06 -5.96
C ALA A 45 -7.36 -3.42 -5.48
N ALA A 46 -6.70 -4.04 -4.51
CA ALA A 46 -7.05 -5.37 -4.01
C ALA A 46 -8.46 -5.44 -3.41
N GLN A 47 -8.94 -4.35 -2.82
CA GLN A 47 -10.31 -4.25 -2.29
C GLN A 47 -11.40 -4.31 -3.36
N ASN A 48 -11.05 -4.06 -4.63
CA ASN A 48 -11.97 -4.06 -5.76
C ASN A 48 -11.93 -5.39 -6.54
N GLN A 49 -11.45 -6.48 -5.94
CA GLN A 49 -11.27 -7.77 -6.64
C GLN A 49 -12.54 -8.64 -6.72
N ASN A 50 -13.68 -8.17 -6.23
CA ASN A 50 -14.97 -8.88 -6.35
C ASN A 50 -15.35 -9.20 -7.81
N TYR A 51 -14.86 -8.38 -8.75
CA TYR A 51 -15.04 -8.59 -10.20
C TYR A 51 -13.95 -9.46 -10.84
N ALA A 52 -12.94 -9.92 -10.09
CA ALA A 52 -11.78 -10.62 -10.67
C ALA A 52 -12.19 -11.88 -11.45
N THR A 53 -13.21 -12.61 -11.01
CA THR A 53 -13.73 -13.77 -11.72
C THR A 53 -14.39 -13.40 -13.04
N GLU A 54 -15.20 -12.34 -13.06
CA GLU A 54 -15.85 -11.83 -14.27
C GLU A 54 -14.84 -11.24 -15.23
N LEU A 55 -13.85 -10.51 -14.71
CA LEU A 55 -12.72 -9.98 -15.47
C LEU A 55 -11.94 -11.13 -16.14
N ALA A 56 -11.59 -12.18 -15.37
CA ALA A 56 -10.89 -13.35 -15.88
C ALA A 56 -11.66 -14.01 -17.03
N PHE A 57 -12.96 -14.20 -16.85
CA PHE A 57 -13.84 -14.78 -17.88
C PHE A 57 -13.87 -13.89 -19.13
N THR A 58 -14.04 -12.59 -18.96
CA THR A 58 -14.10 -11.62 -20.05
C THR A 58 -12.79 -11.57 -20.83
N ILE A 59 -11.66 -11.44 -20.14
CA ILE A 59 -10.34 -11.36 -20.78
C ILE A 59 -10.00 -12.66 -21.52
N ASN A 60 -10.22 -13.82 -20.90
CA ASN A 60 -9.95 -15.10 -21.55
C ASN A 60 -10.81 -15.32 -22.79
N ARG A 61 -11.98 -14.70 -22.87
CA ARG A 61 -12.86 -14.78 -24.05
C ARG A 61 -12.44 -13.87 -25.17
N ILE A 62 -11.89 -12.68 -24.89
CA ILE A 62 -11.57 -11.67 -25.89
C ILE A 62 -10.10 -11.67 -26.30
N LYS A 63 -9.16 -12.07 -25.42
CA LYS A 63 -7.72 -12.01 -25.70
C LYS A 63 -7.31 -13.00 -26.80
N PRO A 64 -6.32 -12.68 -27.62
CA PRO A 64 -5.67 -13.64 -28.51
C PRO A 64 -5.05 -14.81 -27.71
N ALA A 65 -5.03 -15.98 -28.32
CA ALA A 65 -4.55 -17.20 -27.63
C ALA A 65 -3.08 -17.13 -27.16
N HIS A 66 -2.26 -16.36 -27.88
CA HIS A 66 -0.82 -16.22 -27.59
C HIS A 66 -0.52 -15.17 -26.50
N ILE A 67 -1.51 -14.38 -26.06
CA ILE A 67 -1.30 -13.41 -24.99
C ILE A 67 -1.59 -14.08 -23.64
N VAL A 68 -0.62 -14.02 -22.74
CA VAL A 68 -0.77 -14.36 -21.34
C VAL A 68 -1.20 -13.09 -20.60
N TRP A 69 -2.21 -13.17 -19.75
CA TRP A 69 -2.56 -12.04 -18.89
C TRP A 69 -2.28 -12.38 -17.42
N VAL A 70 -1.90 -11.36 -16.69
CA VAL A 70 -1.55 -11.46 -15.27
C VAL A 70 -2.39 -10.44 -14.52
N ASN A 71 -3.15 -10.91 -13.53
CA ASN A 71 -3.81 -10.04 -12.57
C ASN A 71 -2.75 -9.55 -11.57
N ALA A 72 -2.62 -8.25 -11.39
CA ALA A 72 -1.64 -7.62 -10.50
C ALA A 72 -2.34 -6.69 -9.50
N PRO A 73 -3.12 -7.23 -8.55
CA PRO A 73 -3.76 -6.41 -7.53
C PRO A 73 -2.73 -5.77 -6.61
N PHE A 74 -3.04 -4.55 -6.15
CA PHE A 74 -2.19 -3.84 -5.20
C PHE A 74 -2.94 -3.48 -3.92
N VAL A 75 -2.21 -3.47 -2.80
CA VAL A 75 -2.64 -2.93 -1.51
C VAL A 75 -1.85 -1.66 -1.24
N ARG A 76 -2.54 -0.60 -0.83
CA ARG A 76 -1.91 0.67 -0.48
C ARG A 76 -2.12 0.95 1.01
N THR A 77 -1.03 1.03 1.76
CA THR A 77 -1.02 1.32 3.20
C THR A 77 -0.08 2.49 3.45
N GLY A 78 -0.63 3.68 3.75
CA GLY A 78 0.15 4.89 3.95
C GLY A 78 0.74 5.00 5.36
N LEU A 79 1.97 5.52 5.46
CA LEU A 79 2.59 5.99 6.68
C LEU A 79 2.50 7.51 6.72
N LEU A 80 1.93 8.07 7.81
CA LEU A 80 1.86 9.49 8.03
C LEU A 80 2.82 9.88 9.14
N LEU A 81 3.73 10.79 8.84
CA LEU A 81 4.66 11.39 9.80
C LEU A 81 4.13 12.77 10.20
N SER A 82 4.10 13.05 11.50
CA SER A 82 3.77 14.37 12.00
C SER A 82 4.84 14.85 12.99
N GLU A 83 5.21 16.11 12.90
CA GLU A 83 6.09 16.76 13.86
C GLU A 83 5.23 17.57 14.84
N ILE A 84 5.45 17.36 16.14
CA ILE A 84 4.81 18.13 17.21
C ILE A 84 5.92 18.84 17.98
N ILE A 85 5.89 20.17 17.96
CA ILE A 85 6.80 20.98 18.75
C ILE A 85 6.04 21.48 19.97
N SER A 86 6.47 21.08 21.16
CA SER A 86 5.94 21.60 22.42
C SER A 86 6.99 22.44 23.13
N SER A 87 6.55 23.42 23.91
CA SER A 87 7.40 24.19 24.79
C SER A 87 6.79 24.20 26.20
N ALA A 88 7.65 24.08 27.20
CA ALA A 88 7.26 24.27 28.58
C ALA A 88 8.10 25.40 29.18
N GLN A 89 7.45 26.29 29.89
CA GLN A 89 8.16 27.34 30.63
C GLN A 89 8.73 26.74 31.92
N ARG A 90 10.04 26.85 32.12
CA ARG A 90 10.65 26.42 33.37
C ARG A 90 10.33 27.39 34.50
N ILE A 91 9.70 26.91 35.57
CA ILE A 91 9.32 27.64 36.76
C ILE A 91 10.39 27.40 37.85
N TYR A 92 11.05 28.44 38.29
CA TYR A 92 12.06 28.37 39.35
C TYR A 92 11.42 28.66 40.70
N ASN A 93 11.54 27.73 41.64
CA ASN A 93 10.93 27.81 42.97
C ASN A 93 11.81 28.49 44.05
N TYR A 94 12.89 29.17 43.66
CA TYR A 94 13.89 29.73 44.57
C TYR A 94 13.54 31.09 45.18
N LYS A 95 12.28 31.55 45.06
CA LYS A 95 11.87 32.83 45.68
C LYS A 95 11.81 32.69 47.21
N LEU A 96 12.45 33.63 47.94
CA LEU A 96 12.44 33.68 49.39
C LEU A 96 10.99 33.71 49.90
N GLY A 97 10.65 32.83 50.85
CA GLY A 97 9.32 32.70 51.41
C GLY A 97 8.31 31.83 50.61
N ALA A 98 8.66 31.43 49.40
CA ALA A 98 7.80 30.61 48.57
C ALA A 98 8.35 29.19 48.28
N TRP A 99 9.59 28.90 48.68
CA TRP A 99 10.26 27.63 48.45
C TRP A 99 10.79 27.04 49.75
N GLU A 100 10.38 25.81 50.08
CA GLU A 100 10.85 25.04 51.20
C GLU A 100 11.90 24.02 50.74
N LEU A 101 13.10 24.12 51.34
CA LEU A 101 14.20 23.21 51.00
C LEU A 101 13.81 21.76 51.31
N GLY A 102 13.98 20.85 50.31
CA GLY A 102 13.70 19.44 50.46
C GLY A 102 12.23 19.05 50.22
N ARG A 103 11.32 19.98 50.01
CA ARG A 103 9.91 19.75 49.74
C ARG A 103 9.52 19.92 48.26
N LEU A 104 10.11 20.89 47.60
CA LEU A 104 9.88 21.13 46.19
C LEU A 104 11.22 21.14 45.44
N PRO A 105 11.28 20.65 44.21
CA PRO A 105 12.48 20.72 43.39
C PRO A 105 12.79 22.20 43.10
N PHE A 106 14.07 22.50 42.91
CA PHE A 106 14.55 23.86 42.62
C PHE A 106 13.90 24.48 41.40
N ALA A 107 13.59 23.68 40.42
CA ALA A 107 12.85 24.05 39.22
C ALA A 107 11.85 22.96 38.85
N THR A 108 10.69 23.38 38.37
CA THR A 108 9.66 22.49 37.80
C THR A 108 9.34 22.97 36.39
N ASP A 109 8.98 22.05 35.51
CA ASP A 109 8.47 22.44 34.19
C ASP A 109 6.98 22.79 34.35
N GLY A 110 6.59 23.93 33.80
CA GLY A 110 5.20 24.38 33.73
C GLY A 110 4.38 23.53 32.75
N PRO A 111 3.09 23.85 32.57
CA PRO A 111 2.27 23.15 31.60
C PRO A 111 2.88 23.23 30.20
N GLU A 112 2.95 22.10 29.51
CA GLU A 112 3.36 22.03 28.11
C GLU A 112 2.35 22.77 27.23
N GLY A 113 2.84 23.70 26.42
CA GLY A 113 2.06 24.33 25.36
C GLY A 113 2.51 23.82 24.01
N VAL A 114 1.59 23.31 23.20
CA VAL A 114 1.89 22.94 21.81
C VAL A 114 2.01 24.23 21.00
N ILE A 115 3.16 24.40 20.35
CA ILE A 115 3.35 25.49 19.38
C ILE A 115 2.54 25.09 18.14
N LYS A 116 1.65 25.99 17.69
CA LYS A 116 0.84 25.75 16.48
C LYS A 116 1.75 25.42 15.29
N MET A 117 1.50 24.28 14.66
CA MET A 117 2.25 23.86 13.49
C MET A 117 2.04 24.84 12.32
N PRO A 118 3.07 25.12 11.52
CA PRO A 118 2.89 25.89 10.30
C PRO A 118 1.91 25.20 9.35
N GLU A 119 1.11 25.96 8.63
CA GLU A 119 0.16 25.43 7.64
C GLU A 119 0.85 24.82 6.40
N THR A 120 2.15 25.01 6.27
CA THR A 120 2.99 24.46 5.18
C THR A 120 3.73 23.21 5.65
N PRO A 121 3.96 22.25 4.75
CA PRO A 121 4.72 21.05 5.07
C PRO A 121 6.09 21.40 5.67
N SER A 122 6.40 20.86 6.85
CA SER A 122 7.67 21.07 7.57
C SER A 122 8.66 19.93 7.33
N ILE A 123 8.15 18.74 7.03
CA ILE A 123 8.96 17.54 6.82
C ILE A 123 9.51 17.52 5.39
N GLN A 124 10.83 17.53 5.30
CA GLN A 124 11.52 17.55 4.01
C GLN A 124 11.45 16.18 3.33
N GLN A 125 11.38 16.17 1.99
CA GLN A 125 11.33 14.97 1.16
C GLN A 125 12.48 13.99 1.47
N ALA A 126 13.65 14.48 1.85
CA ALA A 126 14.79 13.66 2.22
C ALA A 126 14.53 12.77 3.45
N LEU A 127 13.79 13.28 4.45
CA LEU A 127 13.40 12.51 5.63
C LEU A 127 12.35 11.47 5.26
N LEU A 128 11.35 11.84 4.46
CA LEU A 128 10.32 10.90 3.99
C LEU A 128 10.94 9.75 3.18
N ALA A 129 11.88 10.06 2.27
CA ALA A 129 12.63 9.06 1.51
C ALA A 129 13.51 8.19 2.42
N GLY A 130 14.13 8.77 3.45
CA GLY A 130 14.89 8.04 4.46
C GLY A 130 14.04 7.01 5.21
N VAL A 131 12.82 7.40 5.61
CA VAL A 131 11.87 6.50 6.27
C VAL A 131 11.40 5.40 5.31
N ALA A 132 11.11 5.71 4.05
CA ALA A 132 10.74 4.69 3.05
C ALA A 132 11.86 3.65 2.85
N ASN A 133 13.12 4.09 2.81
CA ASN A 133 14.28 3.20 2.74
C ASN A 133 14.44 2.35 4.01
N PHE A 134 14.24 2.94 5.19
CA PHE A 134 14.27 2.20 6.46
C PHE A 134 13.22 1.09 6.47
N VAL A 135 11.96 1.41 6.15
CA VAL A 135 10.86 0.43 6.06
C VAL A 135 11.17 -0.66 5.02
N SER A 136 11.81 -0.31 3.89
CA SER A 136 12.26 -1.29 2.89
C SER A 136 13.28 -2.26 3.47
N GLY A 137 14.16 -1.81 4.36
CA GLY A 137 15.13 -2.66 5.07
C GLY A 137 14.44 -3.63 6.04
N ASP A 138 13.43 -3.16 6.74
CA ASP A 138 12.69 -3.88 7.77
C ASP A 138 11.81 -5.01 7.21
N VAL A 139 11.19 -4.82 6.05
CA VAL A 139 10.38 -5.85 5.42
C VAL A 139 11.25 -7.03 4.97
N ALA A 140 11.10 -8.19 5.58
CA ALA A 140 11.86 -9.39 5.26
C ALA A 140 11.07 -10.41 4.45
N SER A 141 9.79 -10.58 4.74
CA SER A 141 8.93 -11.59 4.11
C SER A 141 7.48 -11.12 4.01
N ALA A 142 6.69 -11.84 3.23
CA ALA A 142 5.23 -11.68 3.20
C ALA A 142 4.57 -12.98 3.63
N ARG A 143 3.35 -12.88 4.16
CA ARG A 143 2.53 -14.04 4.52
C ARG A 143 1.13 -13.85 3.98
N VAL A 144 0.61 -14.90 3.36
CA VAL A 144 -0.72 -14.94 2.75
C VAL A 144 -1.60 -15.90 3.53
N ASN A 145 -2.83 -15.49 3.84
CA ASN A 145 -3.83 -16.26 4.60
C ASN A 145 -3.29 -16.79 5.95
N GLY A 146 -2.35 -16.09 6.56
CA GLY A 146 -1.72 -16.49 7.82
C GLY A 146 -0.85 -17.76 7.77
N THR A 147 -0.73 -18.43 6.62
CA THR A 147 -0.07 -19.75 6.49
C THR A 147 0.97 -19.82 5.39
N VAL A 148 0.75 -19.16 4.26
CA VAL A 148 1.65 -19.23 3.10
C VAL A 148 2.75 -18.17 3.22
N ALA A 149 3.97 -18.59 3.55
CA ALA A 149 5.13 -17.69 3.64
C ALA A 149 5.78 -17.47 2.26
N ILE A 150 6.08 -16.22 1.94
CA ILE A 150 6.72 -15.78 0.70
C ILE A 150 8.00 -15.01 1.07
N THR A 151 9.14 -15.52 0.60
CA THR A 151 10.46 -14.92 0.88
C THR A 151 11.08 -14.23 -0.35
N GLY A 152 10.60 -14.55 -1.56
CA GLY A 152 11.07 -13.94 -2.82
C GLY A 152 10.42 -12.61 -3.12
N LEU A 153 10.74 -11.56 -2.33
CA LEU A 153 10.19 -10.22 -2.49
C LEU A 153 11.09 -9.36 -3.39
N THR A 154 10.48 -8.62 -4.31
CA THR A 154 11.15 -7.52 -5.02
C THR A 154 10.72 -6.20 -4.37
N LYS A 155 11.68 -5.40 -3.89
CA LYS A 155 11.44 -4.13 -3.22
C LYS A 155 12.01 -2.99 -4.04
N THR A 156 11.21 -1.95 -4.29
CA THR A 156 11.61 -0.75 -5.02
C THR A 156 11.18 0.47 -4.23
N VAL A 157 12.10 1.41 -4.01
CA VAL A 157 11.82 2.70 -3.36
C VAL A 157 11.94 3.80 -4.41
N GLU A 158 10.86 4.53 -4.64
CA GLU A 158 10.82 5.69 -5.54
C GLU A 158 10.39 6.92 -4.75
N GLY A 159 11.34 7.85 -4.52
CA GLY A 159 11.11 9.00 -3.65
C GLY A 159 10.76 8.58 -2.22
N SER A 160 9.53 8.83 -1.78
CA SER A 160 9.02 8.43 -0.47
C SER A 160 8.00 7.29 -0.53
N GLU A 161 7.97 6.52 -1.61
CA GLU A 161 7.07 5.39 -1.77
C GLU A 161 7.87 4.09 -1.87
N LEU A 162 7.55 3.11 -1.01
CA LEU A 162 8.06 1.74 -1.10
C LEU A 162 7.03 0.87 -1.81
N THR A 163 7.45 0.16 -2.84
CA THR A 163 6.68 -0.90 -3.49
C THR A 163 7.33 -2.26 -3.23
N VAL A 164 6.57 -3.18 -2.65
CA VAL A 164 6.96 -4.58 -2.44
C VAL A 164 6.14 -5.46 -3.37
N THR A 165 6.80 -6.25 -4.22
CA THR A 165 6.16 -7.09 -5.22
C THR A 165 6.53 -8.55 -5.03
N TYR A 166 5.56 -9.46 -5.17
CA TYR A 166 5.75 -10.91 -5.16
C TYR A 166 4.62 -11.63 -5.91
N THR A 167 4.84 -12.90 -6.26
CA THR A 167 3.90 -13.69 -7.06
C THR A 167 3.34 -14.84 -6.24
N ILE A 168 2.03 -15.06 -6.35
CA ILE A 168 1.31 -16.21 -5.80
C ILE A 168 0.82 -17.10 -6.94
N MET A 169 1.08 -18.39 -6.84
CA MET A 169 0.63 -19.39 -7.79
C MET A 169 -0.68 -20.06 -7.31
N PRO A 170 -1.53 -20.56 -8.22
CA PRO A 170 -2.73 -21.31 -7.85
C PRO A 170 -2.45 -22.57 -6.99
N SER A 171 -1.24 -23.12 -7.08
CA SER A 171 -0.79 -24.24 -6.23
C SER A 171 -0.54 -23.86 -4.77
N GLN A 172 -0.34 -22.57 -4.48
CA GLN A 172 -0.05 -22.06 -3.12
C GLN A 172 -1.34 -21.62 -2.41
N ALA A 173 -2.27 -21.04 -3.13
CA ALA A 173 -3.58 -20.64 -2.61
C ALA A 173 -4.60 -20.56 -3.75
N THR A 174 -5.84 -20.95 -3.50
CA THR A 174 -6.97 -20.81 -4.45
C THR A 174 -7.65 -19.44 -4.32
N GLU A 175 -7.54 -18.84 -3.15
CA GLU A 175 -8.03 -17.50 -2.83
C GLU A 175 -7.11 -16.83 -1.81
N ILE A 176 -7.07 -15.53 -1.81
CA ILE A 176 -6.32 -14.73 -0.85
C ILE A 176 -7.30 -13.88 -0.06
N THR A 177 -7.32 -14.08 1.25
CA THR A 177 -8.21 -13.37 2.18
C THR A 177 -7.46 -12.45 3.14
N ALA A 178 -6.16 -12.70 3.36
CA ALA A 178 -5.31 -11.88 4.20
C ALA A 178 -3.91 -11.74 3.60
N LEU A 179 -3.36 -10.55 3.69
CA LEU A 179 -2.00 -10.20 3.26
C LEU A 179 -1.26 -9.52 4.39
N GLU A 180 -0.07 -10.01 4.70
CA GLU A 180 0.77 -9.48 5.77
C GLU A 180 2.20 -9.30 5.26
N LEU A 181 2.86 -8.23 5.70
CA LEU A 181 4.31 -8.07 5.58
C LEU A 181 4.93 -8.25 6.95
N LEU A 182 6.07 -8.94 7.01
CA LEU A 182 6.74 -9.30 8.26
C LEU A 182 8.20 -8.83 8.22
N ASP A 183 8.72 -8.55 9.41
CA ASP A 183 10.16 -8.34 9.63
C ASP A 183 10.94 -9.66 9.70
N ALA A 184 12.25 -9.58 9.98
CA ALA A 184 13.13 -10.73 10.08
C ALA A 184 12.81 -11.63 11.30
N GLU A 185 12.22 -11.07 12.35
CA GLU A 185 11.82 -11.75 13.59
C GLU A 185 10.43 -12.40 13.45
N GLY A 186 9.68 -12.10 12.36
CA GLY A 186 8.34 -12.62 12.10
C GLY A 186 7.22 -11.77 12.71
N ASN A 187 7.52 -10.55 13.16
CA ASN A 187 6.49 -9.60 13.61
C ASN A 187 5.75 -9.04 12.40
N ILE A 188 4.45 -8.80 12.56
CA ILE A 188 3.61 -8.26 11.51
C ILE A 188 3.81 -6.74 11.42
N LEU A 189 4.33 -6.27 10.29
CA LEU A 189 4.48 -4.86 9.99
C LEU A 189 3.20 -4.25 9.39
N THR A 190 2.55 -4.98 8.49
CA THR A 190 1.25 -4.57 7.90
C THR A 190 0.33 -5.77 7.79
N SER A 191 -0.96 -5.55 7.96
CA SER A 191 -2.00 -6.58 7.75
C SER A 191 -3.17 -5.97 6.99
N SER A 192 -3.61 -6.66 5.94
CA SER A 192 -4.72 -6.22 5.09
C SER A 192 -5.65 -7.39 4.81
N THR A 193 -6.95 -7.18 5.04
CA THR A 193 -7.99 -8.13 4.64
C THR A 193 -8.43 -7.79 3.23
N VAL A 194 -8.40 -8.78 2.34
CA VAL A 194 -8.73 -8.67 0.92
C VAL A 194 -9.53 -9.89 0.48
N TYR A 195 -10.05 -9.88 -0.74
CA TYR A 195 -10.59 -11.09 -1.36
C TYR A 195 -10.12 -11.14 -2.82
N ILE A 196 -9.17 -12.02 -3.11
CA ILE A 196 -8.58 -12.16 -4.45
C ILE A 196 -8.61 -13.65 -4.85
N PRO A 197 -9.45 -14.04 -5.82
CA PRO A 197 -9.43 -15.41 -6.35
C PRO A 197 -8.16 -15.64 -7.18
N VAL A 198 -7.47 -16.75 -6.94
CA VAL A 198 -6.22 -17.12 -7.61
C VAL A 198 -6.51 -18.19 -8.67
N THR A 199 -6.93 -17.77 -9.85
CA THR A 199 -7.19 -18.67 -10.99
C THR A 199 -5.98 -18.87 -11.89
N THR A 200 -5.04 -17.90 -11.86
CA THR A 200 -3.75 -17.90 -12.56
C THR A 200 -2.70 -17.34 -11.61
N ASN A 201 -1.44 -17.22 -12.05
CA ASN A 201 -0.43 -16.51 -11.27
C ASN A 201 -0.88 -15.07 -11.02
N VAL A 202 -0.88 -14.65 -9.75
CA VAL A 202 -1.23 -13.31 -9.29
C VAL A 202 0.02 -12.60 -8.82
N VAL A 203 0.32 -11.44 -9.38
CA VAL A 203 1.41 -10.57 -8.93
C VAL A 203 0.84 -9.57 -7.95
N LEU A 204 1.20 -9.71 -6.69
CA LEU A 204 0.77 -8.81 -5.62
C LEU A 204 1.74 -7.66 -5.44
N LYS A 205 1.20 -6.47 -5.21
CA LYS A 205 1.96 -5.26 -4.90
C LYS A 205 1.46 -4.64 -3.59
N HIS A 206 2.37 -4.43 -2.65
CA HIS A 206 2.13 -3.56 -1.49
C HIS A 206 2.79 -2.22 -1.76
N ILE A 207 2.00 -1.16 -1.74
CA ILE A 207 2.45 0.22 -1.94
C ILE A 207 2.36 0.94 -0.60
N ILE A 208 3.50 1.38 -0.09
CA ILE A 208 3.63 2.05 1.21
C ILE A 208 4.16 3.47 0.96
N PRO A 209 3.27 4.44 0.71
CA PRO A 209 3.66 5.83 0.63
C PRO A 209 3.96 6.37 2.04
N VAL A 210 5.05 7.11 2.17
CA VAL A 210 5.40 7.88 3.37
C VAL A 210 5.13 9.35 3.06
N ALA A 211 4.23 9.95 3.82
CA ALA A 211 3.80 11.32 3.62
C ALA A 211 3.75 12.08 4.96
N GLU A 212 3.75 13.40 4.91
CA GLU A 212 3.50 14.23 6.08
C GLU A 212 2.01 14.16 6.44
N GLY A 213 1.73 13.89 7.72
CA GLY A 213 0.39 13.92 8.28
C GLY A 213 0.08 15.28 8.89
N VAL A 214 -1.09 15.83 8.59
CA VAL A 214 -1.59 17.02 9.26
C VAL A 214 -2.28 16.59 10.55
N VAL A 215 -1.74 17.03 11.71
CA VAL A 215 -2.43 16.85 12.98
C VAL A 215 -3.54 17.90 13.07
N SER A 216 -4.78 17.48 12.81
CA SER A 216 -5.95 18.30 13.08
C SER A 216 -6.22 18.28 14.59
N ASN A 217 -5.93 19.40 15.27
CA ASN A 217 -6.44 19.61 16.62
C ASN A 217 -7.97 19.80 16.52
N GLY A 218 -8.74 18.77 16.95
CA GLY A 218 -10.17 18.87 17.20
C GLY A 218 -10.47 19.65 18.47
#